data_9f87c6e90173dc6be02e6957c504c925
#
_entry.id   9f87c6e90173dc6be02e6957c504c925
#
_cell.length_a   1.000
_cell.length_b   1.000
_cell.length_c   1.000
_cell.angle_alpha   90.00
_cell.angle_beta   90.00
_cell.angle_gamma   90.00
#
_symmetry.space_group_name_H-M   'P 1'
#
loop_
_entity.id
_entity.type
_entity.pdbx_description
1 polymer ?
#
loop_
_entity_poly.entity_id
_entity_poly.type
_entity_poly.pdbx_seq_one_letter_code
_entity_poly.pdbx_strand_id
1 'polypeptide(L)'
;KSEMERSFLRGYDMRVIHNGINTETFRLFSGDDIKERYRIGGKHILLGVASVWSREKGLDDFIRLAGMLNEDEVIVLVGVDRNTRSRLPKNIVGIGRTENIHQLAELYSAATAFVNPTWQDNYPTVNLEAIACGTPVVTYRTGGSVEAVTEATGRIVGQGDLCGIIRAVRAIESRGKESFREPCRNYALAHFRKEDRYADYLRL
;
A
#
# COMPACT_ATOMS: atom_id res chain seq x y z
N LYS A 1 4.21 -15.03 -14.54
CA LYS A 1 4.87 -15.78 -15.63
C LYS A 1 4.89 -17.28 -15.31
N SER A 2 5.39 -17.69 -14.15
CA SER A 2 5.53 -19.10 -13.77
C SER A 2 4.24 -19.94 -13.83
N GLU A 3 3.08 -19.37 -13.52
CA GLU A 3 1.79 -20.06 -13.64
C GLU A 3 1.38 -20.25 -15.10
N MET A 4 1.62 -19.26 -15.95
CA MET A 4 1.35 -19.38 -17.38
C MET A 4 2.26 -20.39 -18.07
N GLU A 5 3.53 -20.49 -17.65
CA GLU A 5 4.48 -21.48 -18.13
C GLU A 5 4.08 -22.93 -17.77
N ARG A 6 3.22 -23.12 -16.76
CA ARG A 6 2.62 -24.41 -16.38
C ARG A 6 1.27 -24.69 -17.04
N SER A 7 0.73 -23.73 -17.79
CA SER A 7 -0.55 -23.83 -18.49
C SER A 7 -0.38 -24.29 -19.94
N PHE A 8 -1.48 -24.29 -20.68
CA PHE A 8 -1.49 -24.56 -22.14
C PHE A 8 -0.67 -23.51 -22.94
N LEU A 9 -0.35 -22.36 -22.33
CA LEU A 9 0.46 -21.31 -22.95
C LEU A 9 1.97 -21.55 -22.88
N ARG A 10 2.44 -22.64 -22.30
CA ARG A 10 3.87 -22.96 -22.09
C ARG A 10 4.73 -22.94 -23.36
N GLY A 11 4.13 -23.06 -24.55
CA GLY A 11 4.84 -23.07 -25.83
C GLY A 11 5.01 -21.69 -26.48
N TYR A 12 4.49 -20.64 -25.84
CA TYR A 12 4.57 -19.27 -26.39
C TYR A 12 5.68 -18.48 -25.70
N ASP A 13 6.33 -17.58 -26.45
CA ASP A 13 7.24 -16.59 -25.85
C ASP A 13 6.40 -15.59 -25.03
N MET A 14 6.69 -15.53 -23.74
CA MET A 14 5.93 -14.72 -22.79
C MET A 14 6.83 -13.70 -22.12
N ARG A 15 6.53 -12.43 -22.32
CA ARG A 15 7.18 -11.32 -21.63
C ARG A 15 6.24 -10.72 -20.59
N VAL A 16 6.78 -10.41 -19.41
CA VAL A 16 6.06 -9.71 -18.36
C VAL A 16 6.51 -8.27 -18.34
N ILE A 17 5.57 -7.35 -18.55
CA ILE A 17 5.78 -5.91 -18.38
C ILE A 17 4.88 -5.48 -17.25
N HIS A 18 5.47 -5.05 -16.14
CA HIS A 18 4.72 -4.58 -14.99
C HIS A 18 4.09 -3.21 -15.26
N ASN A 19 2.98 -2.92 -14.59
CA ASN A 19 2.40 -1.58 -14.62
C ASN A 19 3.37 -0.56 -13.97
N GLY A 20 3.42 0.62 -14.53
CA GLY A 20 4.06 1.77 -13.92
C GLY A 20 3.02 2.76 -13.37
N ILE A 21 3.49 3.72 -12.61
CA ILE A 21 2.69 4.80 -12.05
C ILE A 21 3.23 6.17 -12.44
N ASN A 22 2.42 7.21 -12.24
CA ASN A 22 2.88 8.59 -12.41
C ASN A 22 3.66 9.03 -11.16
N THR A 23 4.98 8.98 -11.23
CA THR A 23 5.87 9.34 -10.11
C THR A 23 5.96 10.85 -9.85
N GLU A 24 5.44 11.70 -10.74
CA GLU A 24 5.30 13.14 -10.50
C GLU A 24 4.06 13.44 -9.65
N THR A 25 3.01 12.65 -9.81
CA THR A 25 1.80 12.74 -9.01
C THR A 25 1.99 12.10 -7.64
N PHE A 26 2.47 10.85 -7.62
CA PHE A 26 2.83 10.14 -6.39
C PHE A 26 4.27 10.45 -6.03
N ARG A 27 4.44 11.41 -5.14
CA ARG A 27 5.74 11.91 -4.64
C ARG A 27 5.66 12.23 -3.16
N LEU A 28 6.75 12.67 -2.59
CA LEU A 28 6.82 13.05 -1.18
C LEU A 28 6.03 14.34 -0.92
N PHE A 29 5.17 14.30 0.11
CA PHE A 29 4.47 15.46 0.70
C PHE A 29 4.76 15.52 2.21
N SER A 30 4.43 16.63 2.88
CA SER A 30 4.55 16.72 4.35
C SER A 30 3.51 15.85 5.05
N GLY A 31 2.30 15.85 4.54
CA GLY A 31 1.16 15.11 5.12
C GLY A 31 0.57 15.73 6.39
N ASP A 32 1.02 16.92 6.80
CA ASP A 32 0.56 17.58 8.04
C ASP A 32 -0.88 18.05 7.91
N ASP A 33 -1.26 18.66 6.78
CA ASP A 33 -2.63 19.09 6.49
C ASP A 33 -3.64 17.94 6.58
N ILE A 34 -3.24 16.77 6.12
CA ILE A 34 -4.05 15.54 6.20
C ILE A 34 -4.24 15.09 7.65
N LYS A 35 -3.18 15.14 8.47
CA LYS A 35 -3.25 14.76 9.88
C LYS A 35 -4.18 15.70 10.65
N GLU A 36 -4.15 17.00 10.36
CA GLU A 36 -5.03 17.98 10.95
C GLU A 36 -6.49 17.79 10.49
N ARG A 37 -6.71 17.67 9.16
CA ARG A 37 -8.05 17.48 8.56
C ARG A 37 -8.80 16.30 9.16
N TYR A 38 -8.12 15.17 9.38
CA TYR A 38 -8.73 13.95 9.92
C TYR A 38 -8.56 13.79 11.43
N ARG A 39 -7.98 14.78 12.13
CA ARG A 39 -7.74 14.78 13.58
C ARG A 39 -6.96 13.56 14.07
N ILE A 40 -5.95 13.18 13.32
CA ILE A 40 -5.07 12.03 13.58
C ILE A 40 -3.61 12.45 13.83
N GLY A 41 -3.42 13.72 14.21
CA GLY A 41 -2.10 14.24 14.60
C GLY A 41 -1.53 13.48 15.80
N GLY A 42 -0.22 13.27 15.79
CA GLY A 42 0.48 12.55 16.85
C GLY A 42 0.29 11.03 16.83
N LYS A 43 -0.47 10.47 15.86
CA LYS A 43 -0.68 9.02 15.76
C LYS A 43 0.17 8.38 14.67
N HIS A 44 0.50 7.11 14.88
CA HIS A 44 1.05 6.21 13.87
C HIS A 44 -0.08 5.70 12.97
N ILE A 45 0.01 6.00 11.68
CA ILE A 45 -1.06 5.74 10.71
C ILE A 45 -0.76 4.45 9.93
N LEU A 46 -1.65 3.46 10.05
CA LEU A 46 -1.71 2.28 9.20
C LEU A 46 -2.70 2.58 8.08
N LEU A 47 -2.23 2.83 6.87
CA LEU A 47 -3.07 3.23 5.74
C LEU A 47 -3.44 2.02 4.88
N GLY A 48 -4.73 1.89 4.56
CA GLY A 48 -5.25 0.98 3.54
C GLY A 48 -5.98 1.77 2.45
N VAL A 49 -5.81 1.39 1.19
CA VAL A 49 -6.47 2.02 0.04
C VAL A 49 -7.04 0.96 -0.88
N ALA A 50 -8.31 1.08 -1.20
CA ALA A 50 -8.99 0.25 -2.20
C ALA A 50 -10.06 1.07 -2.92
N SER A 51 -10.33 0.77 -4.20
CA SER A 51 -11.47 1.37 -4.92
C SER A 51 -12.80 0.84 -4.42
N VAL A 52 -12.82 -0.44 -4.05
CA VAL A 52 -13.96 -1.16 -3.43
C VAL A 52 -13.38 -2.09 -2.39
N TRP A 53 -13.85 -1.97 -1.16
CA TRP A 53 -13.46 -2.85 -0.07
C TRP A 53 -14.24 -4.16 -0.12
N SER A 54 -13.51 -5.26 -0.07
CA SER A 54 -14.03 -6.63 -0.04
C SER A 54 -13.17 -7.48 0.90
N ARG A 55 -13.60 -8.74 1.10
CA ARG A 55 -12.82 -9.72 1.84
C ARG A 55 -11.45 -9.96 1.18
N GLU A 56 -11.41 -10.03 -0.16
CA GLU A 56 -10.17 -10.22 -0.93
C GLU A 56 -9.20 -9.04 -0.76
N LYS A 57 -9.71 -7.83 -0.54
CA LYS A 57 -8.91 -6.63 -0.24
C LYS A 57 -8.57 -6.49 1.25
N GLY A 58 -8.95 -7.48 2.07
CA GLY A 58 -8.56 -7.56 3.47
C GLY A 58 -9.32 -6.64 4.42
N LEU A 59 -10.57 -6.25 4.09
CA LEU A 59 -11.39 -5.43 4.99
C LEU A 59 -11.56 -6.08 6.36
N ASP A 60 -11.88 -7.38 6.38
CA ASP A 60 -12.06 -8.13 7.63
C ASP A 60 -10.76 -8.17 8.45
N ASP A 61 -9.61 -8.23 7.79
CA ASP A 61 -8.31 -8.21 8.46
C ASP A 61 -8.03 -6.84 9.07
N PHE A 62 -8.38 -5.73 8.42
CA PHE A 62 -8.30 -4.40 9.02
C PHE A 62 -9.21 -4.25 10.25
N ILE A 63 -10.44 -4.78 10.20
CA ILE A 63 -11.36 -4.77 11.34
C ILE A 63 -10.76 -5.54 12.53
N ARG A 64 -10.13 -6.68 12.27
CA ARG A 64 -9.46 -7.48 13.31
C ARG A 64 -8.18 -6.79 13.82
N LEU A 65 -7.38 -6.18 12.93
CA LEU A 65 -6.19 -5.41 13.29
C LEU A 65 -6.54 -4.25 14.23
N ALA A 66 -7.70 -3.61 14.07
CA ALA A 66 -8.15 -2.53 14.95
C ALA A 66 -8.20 -2.96 16.43
N GLY A 67 -8.53 -4.22 16.72
CA GLY A 67 -8.48 -4.75 18.08
C GLY A 67 -7.09 -5.02 18.64
N MET A 68 -6.03 -4.84 17.83
CA MET A 68 -4.63 -5.12 18.20
C MET A 68 -3.78 -3.85 18.29
N LEU A 69 -4.37 -2.69 17.97
CA LEU A 69 -3.68 -1.40 17.97
C LEU A 69 -3.43 -0.88 19.38
N ASN A 70 -2.34 -0.14 19.54
CA ASN A 70 -2.07 0.69 20.70
C ASN A 70 -2.87 2.01 20.63
N GLU A 71 -2.88 2.77 21.72
CA GLU A 71 -3.61 4.06 21.78
C GLU A 71 -3.06 5.13 20.82
N ASP A 72 -1.78 5.06 20.50
CA ASP A 72 -1.09 5.96 19.58
C ASP A 72 -1.12 5.49 18.11
N GLU A 73 -1.75 4.34 17.83
CA GLU A 73 -1.92 3.79 16.49
C GLU A 73 -3.35 4.06 15.97
N VAL A 74 -3.50 4.26 14.67
CA VAL A 74 -4.80 4.44 14.00
C VAL A 74 -4.79 3.81 12.61
N ILE A 75 -5.87 3.15 12.23
CA ILE A 75 -6.08 2.71 10.86
C ILE A 75 -6.83 3.79 10.08
N VAL A 76 -6.36 4.10 8.87
CA VAL A 76 -7.06 4.95 7.90
C VAL A 76 -7.37 4.13 6.66
N LEU A 77 -8.64 4.01 6.31
CA LEU A 77 -9.10 3.29 5.12
C LEU A 77 -9.69 4.26 4.10
N VAL A 78 -9.14 4.28 2.89
CA VAL A 78 -9.62 5.09 1.77
C VAL A 78 -10.44 4.24 0.81
N GLY A 79 -11.51 4.80 0.24
CA GLY A 79 -12.44 4.12 -0.66
C GLY A 79 -13.57 3.40 0.07
N VAL A 80 -13.88 3.81 1.30
CA VAL A 80 -14.93 3.19 2.13
C VAL A 80 -16.29 3.80 1.78
N ASP A 81 -17.25 2.96 1.41
CA ASP A 81 -18.64 3.38 1.22
C ASP A 81 -19.35 3.72 2.55
N ARG A 82 -20.54 4.35 2.46
CA ARG A 82 -21.29 4.80 3.65
C ARG A 82 -21.70 3.64 4.56
N ASN A 83 -22.09 2.50 4.00
CA ASN A 83 -22.55 1.35 4.77
C ASN A 83 -21.40 0.70 5.55
N THR A 84 -20.28 0.49 4.87
CA THR A 84 -19.05 -0.02 5.49
C THR A 84 -18.56 0.94 6.56
N ARG A 85 -18.53 2.26 6.27
CA ARG A 85 -18.07 3.29 7.21
C ARG A 85 -18.85 3.29 8.53
N SER A 86 -20.16 3.07 8.49
CA SER A 86 -21.01 3.07 9.71
C SER A 86 -20.75 1.89 10.63
N ARG A 87 -20.04 0.86 10.16
CA ARG A 87 -19.73 -0.38 10.89
C ARG A 87 -18.27 -0.49 11.32
N LEU A 88 -17.43 0.50 10.94
CA LEU A 88 -16.01 0.48 11.30
C LEU A 88 -15.83 0.69 12.81
N PRO A 89 -14.88 0.01 13.45
CA PRO A 89 -14.42 0.32 14.80
C PRO A 89 -14.00 1.78 14.96
N LYS A 90 -14.08 2.33 16.17
CA LYS A 90 -13.79 3.75 16.45
C LYS A 90 -12.36 4.16 16.15
N ASN A 91 -11.41 3.25 16.19
CA ASN A 91 -10.00 3.47 15.87
C ASN A 91 -9.67 3.22 14.38
N ILE A 92 -10.70 3.09 13.54
CA ILE A 92 -10.57 3.12 12.08
C ILE A 92 -11.24 4.39 11.54
N VAL A 93 -10.47 5.25 10.89
CA VAL A 93 -10.96 6.41 10.16
C VAL A 93 -11.29 6.00 8.73
N GLY A 94 -12.58 5.91 8.41
CA GLY A 94 -13.06 5.61 7.06
C GLY A 94 -13.18 6.88 6.22
N ILE A 95 -12.44 6.95 5.13
CA ILE A 95 -12.50 8.01 4.13
C ILE A 95 -13.20 7.43 2.89
N GLY A 96 -14.18 8.14 2.35
CA GLY A 96 -14.79 7.78 1.08
C GLY A 96 -13.83 7.99 -0.09
N ARG A 97 -14.32 8.56 -1.17
CA ARG A 97 -13.45 8.96 -2.27
C ARG A 97 -12.66 10.21 -1.88
N THR A 98 -11.36 10.25 -2.18
CA THR A 98 -10.57 11.48 -2.06
C THR A 98 -11.04 12.53 -3.07
N GLU A 99 -10.92 13.80 -2.73
CA GLU A 99 -11.34 14.92 -3.59
C GLU A 99 -10.54 14.94 -4.90
N ASN A 100 -9.27 14.58 -4.80
CA ASN A 100 -8.37 14.49 -5.94
C ASN A 100 -7.21 13.53 -5.63
N ILE A 101 -6.38 13.29 -6.64
CA ILE A 101 -5.24 12.38 -6.55
C ILE A 101 -4.11 12.91 -5.64
N HIS A 102 -3.99 14.23 -5.50
CA HIS A 102 -2.97 14.83 -4.61
C HIS A 102 -3.28 14.54 -3.15
N GLN A 103 -4.55 14.64 -2.74
CA GLN A 103 -4.99 14.24 -1.40
C GLN A 103 -4.66 12.77 -1.10
N LEU A 104 -4.79 11.89 -2.10
CA LEU A 104 -4.38 10.49 -1.93
C LEU A 104 -2.86 10.36 -1.73
N ALA A 105 -2.06 11.11 -2.49
CA ALA A 105 -0.61 11.11 -2.34
C ALA A 105 -0.15 11.69 -0.97
N GLU A 106 -0.86 12.70 -0.46
CA GLU A 106 -0.66 13.24 0.89
C GLU A 106 -0.99 12.20 1.98
N LEU A 107 -2.09 11.43 1.81
CA LEU A 107 -2.44 10.33 2.72
C LEU A 107 -1.36 9.25 2.75
N TYR A 108 -0.86 8.85 1.58
CA TYR A 108 0.30 7.95 1.53
C TYR A 108 1.49 8.55 2.27
N SER A 109 1.84 9.81 1.99
CA SER A 109 2.98 10.48 2.60
C SER A 109 2.84 10.67 4.12
N ALA A 110 1.62 10.83 4.64
CA ALA A 110 1.34 10.97 6.07
C ALA A 110 1.42 9.63 6.82
N ALA A 111 1.17 8.51 6.14
CA ALA A 111 1.09 7.19 6.76
C ALA A 111 2.45 6.71 7.29
N THR A 112 2.46 6.05 8.44
CA THR A 112 3.64 5.37 8.99
C THR A 112 4.00 4.15 8.15
N ALA A 113 2.98 3.37 7.77
CA ALA A 113 3.09 2.27 6.85
C ALA A 113 1.82 2.15 6.00
N PHE A 114 1.99 1.76 4.75
CA PHE A 114 0.89 1.29 3.91
C PHE A 114 0.71 -0.21 4.14
N VAL A 115 -0.48 -0.60 4.57
CA VAL A 115 -0.82 -2.01 4.84
C VAL A 115 -1.72 -2.51 3.72
N ASN A 116 -1.31 -3.58 3.05
CA ASN A 116 -2.07 -4.21 1.97
C ASN A 116 -2.28 -5.70 2.27
N PRO A 117 -3.27 -6.06 3.12
CA PRO A 117 -3.55 -7.44 3.50
C PRO A 117 -4.43 -8.12 2.44
N THR A 118 -4.05 -7.95 1.15
CA THR A 118 -4.80 -8.54 0.05
C THR A 118 -4.62 -10.05 -0.01
N TRP A 119 -5.73 -10.76 -0.16
CA TRP A 119 -5.74 -12.22 -0.30
C TRP A 119 -5.46 -12.69 -1.72
N GLN A 120 -5.70 -11.80 -2.69
CA GLN A 120 -5.39 -12.06 -4.09
C GLN A 120 -5.17 -10.73 -4.82
N ASP A 121 -4.03 -10.60 -5.46
CA ASP A 121 -3.70 -9.47 -6.34
C ASP A 121 -2.60 -9.87 -7.33
N ASN A 122 -2.69 -9.38 -8.55
CA ASN A 122 -1.70 -9.69 -9.59
C ASN A 122 -0.46 -8.79 -9.48
N TYR A 123 -0.67 -7.48 -9.33
CA TYR A 123 0.39 -6.48 -9.16
C TYR A 123 -0.24 -5.16 -8.69
N PRO A 124 -0.47 -4.98 -7.39
CA PRO A 124 -1.25 -3.86 -6.86
C PRO A 124 -0.50 -2.53 -7.02
N THR A 125 -1.04 -1.63 -7.85
CA THR A 125 -0.47 -0.30 -8.07
C THR A 125 -0.45 0.55 -6.80
N VAL A 126 -1.36 0.31 -5.87
CA VAL A 126 -1.40 0.98 -4.55
C VAL A 126 -0.11 0.76 -3.73
N ASN A 127 0.56 -0.40 -3.89
CA ASN A 127 1.88 -0.62 -3.30
C ASN A 127 2.93 0.30 -3.92
N LEU A 128 2.90 0.47 -5.25
CA LEU A 128 3.83 1.34 -5.99
C LEU A 128 3.62 2.79 -5.60
N GLU A 129 2.36 3.22 -5.49
CA GLU A 129 1.94 4.56 -5.10
C GLU A 129 2.45 4.92 -3.70
N ALA A 130 2.27 4.01 -2.73
CA ALA A 130 2.77 4.18 -1.37
C ALA A 130 4.30 4.32 -1.35
N ILE A 131 5.02 3.42 -2.03
CA ILE A 131 6.49 3.45 -2.12
C ILE A 131 6.95 4.76 -2.78
N ALA A 132 6.29 5.21 -3.85
CA ALA A 132 6.63 6.47 -4.52
C ALA A 132 6.43 7.70 -3.63
N CYS A 133 5.46 7.64 -2.70
CA CYS A 133 5.23 8.66 -1.67
C CYS A 133 6.14 8.51 -0.43
N GLY A 134 7.16 7.65 -0.50
CA GLY A 134 8.12 7.46 0.59
C GLY A 134 7.59 6.65 1.76
N THR A 135 6.55 5.86 1.56
CA THR A 135 5.89 5.09 2.61
C THR A 135 6.14 3.60 2.44
N PRO A 136 6.72 2.95 3.46
CA PRO A 136 7.00 1.52 3.41
C PRO A 136 5.71 0.70 3.40
N VAL A 137 5.75 -0.41 2.67
CA VAL A 137 4.61 -1.31 2.45
C VAL A 137 4.72 -2.53 3.36
N VAL A 138 3.62 -2.89 4.02
CA VAL A 138 3.46 -4.18 4.68
C VAL A 138 2.37 -4.96 3.96
N THR A 139 2.72 -6.09 3.34
CA THR A 139 1.76 -6.86 2.53
C THR A 139 1.84 -8.35 2.82
N TYR A 140 0.76 -9.07 2.52
CA TYR A 140 0.76 -10.52 2.53
C TYR A 140 1.62 -11.11 1.40
N ARG A 141 2.14 -12.31 1.62
CA ARG A 141 2.81 -13.13 0.60
C ARG A 141 1.76 -13.73 -0.34
N THR A 142 1.22 -12.90 -1.24
CA THR A 142 0.18 -13.30 -2.21
C THR A 142 0.47 -12.75 -3.59
N GLY A 143 0.32 -13.58 -4.62
CA GLY A 143 0.45 -13.20 -6.03
C GLY A 143 1.63 -12.27 -6.31
N GLY A 144 1.39 -11.25 -7.10
CA GLY A 144 2.39 -10.21 -7.41
C GLY A 144 2.49 -9.07 -6.38
N SER A 145 1.74 -9.16 -5.26
CA SER A 145 1.80 -8.12 -4.20
C SER A 145 3.20 -7.99 -3.59
N VAL A 146 3.98 -9.05 -3.63
CA VAL A 146 5.34 -9.12 -3.09
C VAL A 146 6.41 -8.53 -4.02
N GLU A 147 6.13 -8.42 -5.33
CA GLU A 147 7.15 -8.12 -6.34
C GLU A 147 7.70 -6.69 -6.23
N ALA A 148 6.91 -5.76 -5.69
CA ALA A 148 7.32 -4.37 -5.47
C ALA A 148 8.01 -4.14 -4.12
N VAL A 149 8.02 -5.14 -3.21
CA VAL A 149 8.44 -4.95 -1.82
C VAL A 149 9.80 -5.59 -1.57
N THR A 150 10.74 -4.78 -1.11
CA THR A 150 12.09 -5.16 -0.69
C THR A 150 12.30 -4.79 0.78
N GLU A 151 13.42 -5.19 1.39
CA GLU A 151 13.77 -4.78 2.75
C GLU A 151 13.89 -3.26 2.93
N ALA A 152 14.25 -2.55 1.86
CA ALA A 152 14.33 -1.09 1.84
C ALA A 152 12.97 -0.41 1.69
N THR A 153 11.96 -1.10 1.13
CA THR A 153 10.65 -0.52 0.81
C THR A 153 9.51 -1.10 1.63
N GLY A 154 9.76 -2.08 2.52
CA GLY A 154 8.70 -2.63 3.35
C GLY A 154 8.98 -4.01 3.92
N ARG A 155 7.90 -4.73 4.24
CA ARG A 155 7.93 -6.08 4.81
C ARG A 155 6.85 -6.96 4.17
N ILE A 156 7.19 -8.23 3.97
CA ILE A 156 6.28 -9.26 3.47
C ILE A 156 5.99 -10.21 4.62
N VAL A 157 4.73 -10.43 4.91
CA VAL A 157 4.27 -11.33 5.99
C VAL A 157 3.47 -12.51 5.43
N GLY A 158 3.28 -13.54 6.22
CA GLY A 158 2.43 -14.67 5.85
C GLY A 158 1.00 -14.24 5.60
N GLN A 159 0.32 -14.88 4.64
CA GLN A 159 -1.10 -14.62 4.38
C GLN A 159 -1.93 -14.89 5.63
N GLY A 160 -2.74 -13.93 6.08
CA GLY A 160 -3.55 -14.02 7.29
C GLY A 160 -2.77 -13.81 8.61
N ASP A 161 -1.46 -13.57 8.56
CA ASP A 161 -0.65 -13.31 9.76
C ASP A 161 -0.80 -11.85 10.24
N LEU A 162 -1.89 -11.59 10.96
CA LEU A 162 -2.16 -10.27 11.54
C LEU A 162 -1.10 -9.86 12.57
N CYS A 163 -0.62 -10.80 13.37
CA CYS A 163 0.48 -10.54 14.31
C CYS A 163 1.76 -10.15 13.58
N GLY A 164 2.02 -10.75 12.41
CA GLY A 164 3.11 -10.39 11.52
C GLY A 164 2.97 -8.97 10.98
N ILE A 165 1.76 -8.55 10.58
CA ILE A 165 1.50 -7.16 10.18
C ILE A 165 1.86 -6.19 11.32
N ILE A 166 1.33 -6.41 12.53
CA ILE A 166 1.59 -5.54 13.68
C ILE A 166 3.07 -5.49 14.01
N ARG A 167 3.75 -6.64 14.05
CA ARG A 167 5.22 -6.66 14.27
C ARG A 167 5.99 -5.89 13.21
N ALA A 168 5.60 -6.02 11.95
CA ALA A 168 6.24 -5.31 10.84
C ALA A 168 6.02 -3.80 10.93
N VAL A 169 4.80 -3.35 11.22
CA VAL A 169 4.48 -1.92 11.42
C VAL A 169 5.28 -1.35 12.58
N ARG A 170 5.28 -1.98 13.75
CA ARG A 170 6.02 -1.52 14.93
C ARG A 170 7.55 -1.53 14.73
N ALA A 171 8.08 -2.45 13.92
CA ALA A 171 9.48 -2.41 13.51
C ALA A 171 9.80 -1.21 12.60
N ILE A 172 8.86 -0.81 11.72
CA ILE A 172 8.98 0.41 10.91
C ILE A 172 8.92 1.65 11.82
N GLU A 173 8.00 1.71 12.77
CA GLU A 173 7.88 2.79 13.75
C GLU A 173 9.15 2.96 14.57
N SER A 174 9.65 1.87 15.14
CA SER A 174 10.87 1.86 15.95
C SER A 174 12.10 2.32 15.18
N ARG A 175 12.20 1.95 13.90
CA ARG A 175 13.28 2.41 13.01
C ARG A 175 13.12 3.87 12.61
N GLY A 176 11.91 4.41 12.69
CA GLY A 176 11.52 5.72 12.21
C GLY A 176 11.17 5.71 10.71
N LYS A 177 9.98 6.16 10.37
CA LYS A 177 9.49 6.24 8.99
C LYS A 177 10.47 7.00 8.07
N GLU A 178 11.10 8.06 8.58
CA GLU A 178 12.01 8.90 7.80
C GLU A 178 13.19 8.10 7.21
N SER A 179 13.60 7.00 7.86
CA SER A 179 14.64 6.10 7.34
C SER A 179 14.22 5.32 6.09
N PHE A 180 12.91 5.24 5.79
CA PHE A 180 12.36 4.59 4.60
C PHE A 180 12.04 5.56 3.48
N ARG A 181 11.89 6.84 3.79
CA ARG A 181 11.36 7.86 2.89
C ARG A 181 12.15 7.98 1.59
N GLU A 182 13.45 8.23 1.71
CA GLU A 182 14.37 8.31 0.57
C GLU A 182 14.56 6.96 -0.14
N PRO A 183 14.84 5.84 0.56
CA PRO A 183 14.94 4.53 -0.07
C PRO A 183 13.71 4.13 -0.88
N CYS A 184 12.51 4.34 -0.35
CA CYS A 184 11.25 4.10 -1.05
C CYS A 184 11.15 4.97 -2.31
N ARG A 185 11.38 6.28 -2.18
CA ARG A 185 11.30 7.21 -3.30
C ARG A 185 12.28 6.85 -4.42
N ASN A 186 13.54 6.61 -4.09
CA ASN A 186 14.57 6.26 -5.04
C ASN A 186 14.27 4.95 -5.76
N TYR A 187 13.76 3.96 -5.02
CA TYR A 187 13.33 2.69 -5.60
C TYR A 187 12.19 2.89 -6.61
N ALA A 188 11.19 3.71 -6.26
CA ALA A 188 10.07 4.00 -7.16
C ALA A 188 10.52 4.71 -8.45
N LEU A 189 11.43 5.68 -8.34
CA LEU A 189 11.98 6.39 -9.51
C LEU A 189 12.79 5.47 -10.43
N ALA A 190 13.47 4.47 -9.87
CA ALA A 190 14.25 3.50 -10.64
C ALA A 190 13.40 2.41 -11.31
N HIS A 191 12.23 2.05 -10.73
CA HIS A 191 11.52 0.84 -11.14
C HIS A 191 10.06 1.04 -11.55
N PHE A 192 9.39 2.14 -11.17
CA PHE A 192 7.93 2.25 -11.28
C PHE A 192 7.46 3.37 -12.22
N ARG A 193 8.34 4.07 -12.91
CA ARG A 193 7.95 5.14 -13.83
C ARG A 193 7.15 4.56 -14.99
N LYS A 194 5.94 5.10 -15.22
CA LYS A 194 5.07 4.64 -16.30
C LYS A 194 5.70 4.85 -17.68
N GLU A 195 6.50 5.91 -17.85
CA GLU A 195 7.20 6.22 -19.08
C GLU A 195 8.16 5.09 -19.49
N ASP A 196 8.89 4.54 -18.51
CA ASP A 196 9.81 3.43 -18.73
C ASP A 196 9.05 2.14 -19.10
N ARG A 197 7.91 1.90 -18.44
CA ARG A 197 7.04 0.75 -18.76
C ARG A 197 6.43 0.87 -20.14
N TYR A 198 6.02 2.07 -20.57
CA TYR A 198 5.55 2.30 -21.94
C TYR A 198 6.67 2.09 -22.97
N ALA A 199 7.89 2.51 -22.67
CA ALA A 199 9.03 2.24 -23.54
C ALA A 199 9.32 0.74 -23.67
N ASP A 200 9.07 -0.08 -22.63
CA ASP A 200 9.22 -1.53 -22.70
C ASP A 200 8.21 -2.16 -23.68
N TYR A 201 6.98 -1.66 -23.75
CA TYR A 201 6.00 -2.11 -24.77
C TYR A 201 6.43 -1.77 -26.19
N LEU A 202 7.10 -0.63 -26.41
CA LEU A 202 7.60 -0.25 -27.74
C LEU A 202 8.81 -1.05 -28.21
N ARG A 203 9.43 -1.84 -27.32
CA ARG A 203 10.59 -2.70 -27.63
C ARG A 203 10.20 -4.17 -27.82
N LEU A 204 8.89 -4.49 -27.76
CA LEU A 204 8.36 -5.82 -28.07
C LEU A 204 8.31 -6.04 -29.57
#